data_19b5e16b00b866b14c95031c69395ac4
#
_entry.id   19b5e16b00b866b14c95031c69395ac4
#
_cell.length_a   1.000
_cell.length_b   1.000
_cell.length_c   1.000
_cell.angle_alpha   90.00
_cell.angle_beta   90.00
_cell.angle_gamma   90.00
#
_symmetry.space_group_name_H-M   'P 1'
#
loop_
_entity.id
_entity.type
_entity.pdbx_description
1 polymer ?
#
loop_
_entity_poly.entity_id
_entity_poly.type
_entity_poly.pdbx_seq_one_letter_code
_entity_poly.pdbx_strand_id
1 'polypeptide(L)'
;MSAPRPVVVLAEMPEAAGRDLSIERLHLPAGACIETFTYRGDAAALAIACRDAEAILTDYVPFDRAALGQLARCRIISVAATGWDCVDVAVASERGIRVACVGEYCTDEVADHTLALLLALNRRLLAYHSQVQDGYSWRWNQVQL
;
A
#
# COMPACT_ATOMS: atom_id res chain seq x y z
N MET A 1 2.16 28.33 -26.37
CA MET A 1 1.63 27.96 -25.03
C MET A 1 2.11 26.54 -24.72
N SER A 2 2.91 26.37 -23.66
CA SER A 2 3.34 25.02 -23.23
C SER A 2 2.09 24.28 -22.76
N ALA A 3 1.96 22.99 -23.16
CA ALA A 3 0.89 22.14 -22.63
C ALA A 3 0.96 22.10 -21.08
N PRO A 4 -0.18 22.08 -20.39
CA PRO A 4 -0.17 21.97 -18.95
C PRO A 4 0.57 20.70 -18.52
N ARG A 5 1.44 20.83 -17.52
CA ARG A 5 2.21 19.71 -17.00
C ARG A 5 1.27 18.77 -16.24
N PRO A 6 1.34 17.44 -16.47
CA PRO A 6 0.52 16.51 -15.73
C PRO A 6 0.91 16.52 -14.25
N VAL A 7 -0.09 16.60 -13.38
CA VAL A 7 0.10 16.55 -11.92
C VAL A 7 -0.15 15.12 -11.45
N VAL A 8 0.86 14.55 -10.82
CA VAL A 8 0.79 13.25 -10.16
C VAL A 8 0.87 13.48 -8.67
N VAL A 9 -0.10 13.01 -7.91
CA VAL A 9 -0.06 13.07 -6.46
C VAL A 9 0.32 11.70 -5.92
N LEU A 10 1.38 11.66 -5.10
CA LEU A 10 1.69 10.54 -4.25
C LEU A 10 0.99 10.75 -2.90
N ALA A 11 -0.10 10.03 -2.70
CA ALA A 11 -0.81 9.97 -1.43
C ALA A 11 -0.33 8.75 -0.64
N GLU A 12 0.32 8.97 0.48
CA GLU A 12 1.01 7.94 1.25
C GLU A 12 0.62 7.97 2.73
N MET A 13 0.71 6.81 3.38
CA MET A 13 0.58 6.72 4.82
C MET A 13 1.84 7.27 5.52
N PRO A 14 1.75 7.71 6.80
CA PRO A 14 2.88 8.33 7.51
C PRO A 14 4.14 7.47 7.55
N GLU A 15 4.00 6.15 7.55
CA GLU A 15 5.09 5.18 7.60
C GLU A 15 5.93 5.16 6.31
N ALA A 16 5.32 5.56 5.19
CA ALA A 16 5.99 5.62 3.88
C ALA A 16 6.50 7.04 3.55
N ALA A 17 6.20 8.03 4.39
CA ALA A 17 6.52 9.42 4.11
C ALA A 17 8.02 9.68 3.98
N GLY A 18 8.39 10.44 2.95
CA GLY A 18 9.77 10.84 2.71
C GLY A 18 10.64 9.80 1.99
N ARG A 19 10.03 8.78 1.38
CA ARG A 19 10.74 7.81 0.55
C ARG A 19 11.39 8.46 -0.68
N ASP A 20 12.43 7.82 -1.20
CA ASP A 20 13.04 8.23 -2.47
C ASP A 20 12.08 7.96 -3.64
N LEU A 21 11.87 8.97 -4.47
CA LEU A 21 10.99 8.94 -5.65
C LEU A 21 11.78 8.90 -6.96
N SER A 22 13.03 8.50 -6.93
CA SER A 22 13.88 8.45 -8.12
C SER A 22 13.32 7.51 -9.19
N ILE A 23 12.76 6.38 -8.77
CA ILE A 23 12.17 5.37 -9.67
C ILE A 23 10.89 5.93 -10.30
N GLU A 24 9.99 6.52 -9.53
CA GLU A 24 8.77 7.12 -10.04
C GLU A 24 9.07 8.22 -11.03
N ARG A 25 10.01 9.11 -10.70
CA ARG A 25 10.43 10.20 -11.59
C ARG A 25 11.01 9.70 -12.92
N LEU A 26 11.71 8.57 -12.92
CA LEU A 26 12.30 7.98 -14.12
C LEU A 26 11.23 7.49 -15.11
N HIS A 27 10.07 7.04 -14.60
CA HIS A 27 9.02 6.43 -15.40
C HIS A 27 7.86 7.37 -15.75
N LEU A 28 7.84 8.56 -15.18
CA LEU A 28 6.83 9.55 -15.51
C LEU A 28 7.20 10.34 -16.78
N PRO A 29 6.19 10.86 -17.51
CA PRO A 29 6.44 11.71 -18.66
C PRO A 29 7.33 12.90 -18.31
N ALA A 30 8.19 13.29 -19.25
CA ALA A 30 9.03 14.47 -19.08
C ALA A 30 8.18 15.70 -18.74
N GLY A 31 8.53 16.36 -17.65
CA GLY A 31 7.83 17.56 -17.16
C GLY A 31 6.63 17.27 -16.25
N ALA A 32 6.34 16.01 -15.92
CA ALA A 32 5.34 15.71 -14.88
C ALA A 32 5.78 16.30 -13.53
N CYS A 33 4.81 16.85 -12.80
CA CYS A 33 4.99 17.33 -11.44
C CYS A 33 4.55 16.24 -10.48
N ILE A 34 5.41 15.80 -9.55
CA ILE A 34 5.03 14.91 -8.46
C ILE A 34 4.87 15.75 -7.21
N GLU A 35 3.68 15.71 -6.64
CA GLU A 35 3.36 16.27 -5.34
C GLU A 35 3.15 15.15 -4.34
N THR A 36 3.64 15.30 -3.12
CA THR A 36 3.49 14.30 -2.06
C THR A 36 2.49 14.77 -1.02
N PHE A 37 1.63 13.87 -0.58
CA PHE A 37 0.66 14.11 0.49
C PHE A 37 0.67 12.97 1.49
N THR A 38 0.99 13.27 2.75
CA THR A 38 0.95 12.29 3.84
C THR A 38 -0.42 12.30 4.49
N TYR A 39 -1.15 11.19 4.36
CA TYR A 39 -2.49 11.04 4.94
C TYR A 39 -2.43 10.81 6.45
N ARG A 40 -3.17 11.62 7.21
CA ARG A 40 -3.25 11.52 8.68
C ARG A 40 -4.69 11.38 9.19
N GLY A 41 -5.55 10.73 8.39
CA GLY A 41 -6.96 10.53 8.74
C GLY A 41 -7.88 11.68 8.34
N ASP A 42 -7.37 12.75 7.73
CA ASP A 42 -8.17 13.90 7.28
C ASP A 42 -8.57 13.72 5.80
N ALA A 43 -9.81 13.27 5.59
CA ALA A 43 -10.36 13.07 4.25
C ALA A 43 -10.55 14.40 3.48
N ALA A 44 -10.79 15.51 4.18
CA ALA A 44 -10.94 16.81 3.53
C ALA A 44 -9.60 17.31 3.01
N ALA A 45 -8.52 17.16 3.79
CA ALA A 45 -7.17 17.47 3.35
C ALA A 45 -6.73 16.59 2.16
N LEU A 46 -7.07 15.30 2.17
CA LEU A 46 -6.82 14.40 1.03
C LEU A 46 -7.53 14.90 -0.23
N ALA A 47 -8.80 15.25 -0.12
CA ALA A 47 -9.59 15.72 -1.23
C ALA A 47 -9.01 17.00 -1.85
N ILE A 48 -8.54 17.94 -1.01
CA ILE A 48 -7.89 19.16 -1.45
C ILE A 48 -6.57 18.85 -2.17
N ALA A 49 -5.73 18.00 -1.57
CA ALA A 49 -4.42 17.65 -2.13
C ALA A 49 -4.53 16.93 -3.48
N CYS A 50 -5.55 16.08 -3.65
CA CYS A 50 -5.72 15.28 -4.86
C CYS A 50 -6.66 15.91 -5.91
N ARG A 51 -7.26 17.06 -5.64
CA ARG A 51 -8.32 17.67 -6.46
C ARG A 51 -7.95 17.81 -7.93
N ASP A 52 -6.76 18.31 -8.20
CA ASP A 52 -6.27 18.61 -9.55
C ASP A 52 -5.33 17.55 -10.11
N ALA A 53 -5.14 16.46 -9.38
CA ALA A 53 -4.32 15.33 -9.81
C ALA A 53 -4.89 14.67 -11.07
N GLU A 54 -4.05 14.41 -12.06
CA GLU A 54 -4.40 13.60 -13.24
C GLU A 54 -4.12 12.11 -13.01
N ALA A 55 -3.17 11.82 -12.13
CA ALA A 55 -2.87 10.47 -11.64
C ALA A 55 -2.57 10.51 -10.14
N ILE A 56 -2.94 9.46 -9.47
CA ILE A 56 -2.64 9.26 -8.04
C ILE A 56 -1.86 7.96 -7.90
N LEU A 57 -0.76 8.04 -7.18
CA LEU A 57 -0.03 6.88 -6.70
C LEU A 57 -0.30 6.77 -5.19
N THR A 58 -0.71 5.62 -4.72
CA THR A 58 -1.05 5.43 -3.31
C THR A 58 -0.64 4.05 -2.82
N ASP A 59 -0.53 3.89 -1.52
CA ASP A 59 -0.34 2.60 -0.85
C ASP A 59 -1.66 2.12 -0.22
N TYR A 60 -1.99 2.62 0.99
CA TYR A 60 -3.19 2.22 1.75
C TYR A 60 -4.11 3.40 2.07
N VAL A 61 -3.89 4.57 1.46
CA VAL A 61 -4.76 5.73 1.71
C VAL A 61 -6.17 5.46 1.17
N PRO A 62 -7.23 5.67 1.97
CA PRO A 62 -8.58 5.34 1.56
C PRO A 62 -9.14 6.37 0.56
N PHE A 63 -9.57 5.88 -0.61
CA PHE A 63 -10.30 6.62 -1.62
C PHE A 63 -11.74 6.11 -1.70
N ASP A 64 -12.56 6.55 -0.77
CA ASP A 64 -13.99 6.26 -0.71
C ASP A 64 -14.78 7.12 -1.71
N ARG A 65 -16.11 6.92 -1.74
CA ARG A 65 -17.04 7.69 -2.61
C ARG A 65 -16.88 9.20 -2.44
N ALA A 66 -16.66 9.68 -1.21
CA ALA A 66 -16.54 11.11 -0.93
C ALA A 66 -15.22 11.67 -1.49
N ALA A 67 -14.10 10.99 -1.24
CA ALA A 67 -12.79 11.36 -1.77
C ALA A 67 -12.77 11.32 -3.30
N LEU A 68 -13.23 10.21 -3.90
CA LEU A 68 -13.33 10.07 -5.35
C LEU A 68 -14.22 11.15 -5.97
N GLY A 69 -15.29 11.55 -5.28
CA GLY A 69 -16.21 12.60 -5.70
C GLY A 69 -15.55 13.96 -5.95
N GLN A 70 -14.45 14.22 -5.28
CA GLN A 70 -13.72 15.50 -5.37
C GLN A 70 -12.65 15.54 -6.47
N LEU A 71 -12.29 14.38 -7.03
CA LEU A 71 -11.26 14.29 -8.05
C LEU A 71 -11.77 14.80 -9.40
N ALA A 72 -11.41 16.02 -9.76
CA ALA A 72 -11.93 16.67 -10.96
C ALA A 72 -11.26 16.18 -12.26
N ARG A 73 -9.99 15.77 -12.20
CA ARG A 73 -9.14 15.50 -13.36
C ARG A 73 -8.51 14.12 -13.35
N CYS A 74 -8.69 13.35 -12.28
CA CYS A 74 -8.04 12.06 -12.11
C CYS A 74 -8.51 11.05 -13.16
N ARG A 75 -7.55 10.38 -13.77
CA ARG A 75 -7.76 9.36 -14.81
C ARG A 75 -7.32 7.98 -14.37
N ILE A 76 -6.42 7.92 -13.39
CA ILE A 76 -5.89 6.65 -12.89
C ILE A 76 -5.46 6.79 -11.43
N ILE A 77 -5.77 5.76 -10.64
CA ILE A 77 -5.21 5.55 -9.30
C ILE A 77 -4.40 4.26 -9.37
N SER A 78 -3.11 4.35 -9.07
CA SER A 78 -2.20 3.21 -8.99
C SER A 78 -1.91 2.89 -7.54
N VAL A 79 -2.28 1.69 -7.11
CA VAL A 79 -2.05 1.20 -5.74
C VAL A 79 -0.74 0.43 -5.71
N ALA A 80 0.21 0.86 -4.88
CA ALA A 80 1.52 0.24 -4.71
C ALA A 80 1.45 -0.98 -3.77
N ALA A 81 0.42 -1.81 -3.94
CA ALA A 81 0.17 -3.04 -3.20
C ALA A 81 -0.52 -4.06 -4.10
N THR A 82 -0.59 -5.31 -3.66
CA THR A 82 -1.35 -6.37 -4.35
C THR A 82 -2.86 -6.11 -4.26
N GLY A 83 -3.35 -5.74 -3.08
CA GLY A 83 -4.76 -5.43 -2.83
C GLY A 83 -5.11 -4.00 -3.21
N TRP A 84 -6.37 -3.77 -3.51
CA TRP A 84 -6.93 -2.46 -3.88
C TRP A 84 -8.11 -2.05 -3.00
N ASP A 85 -8.29 -2.68 -1.85
CA ASP A 85 -9.43 -2.48 -0.94
C ASP A 85 -9.52 -1.05 -0.39
N CYS A 86 -8.42 -0.30 -0.46
CA CYS A 86 -8.39 1.11 -0.11
C CYS A 86 -9.11 2.02 -1.13
N VAL A 87 -9.48 1.51 -2.32
CA VAL A 87 -10.18 2.28 -3.36
C VAL A 87 -11.55 1.70 -3.62
N ASP A 88 -12.60 2.51 -3.56
CA ASP A 88 -13.94 2.13 -4.05
C ASP A 88 -13.91 2.03 -5.58
N VAL A 89 -13.57 0.83 -6.08
CA VAL A 89 -13.40 0.57 -7.52
C VAL A 89 -14.69 0.77 -8.30
N ALA A 90 -15.86 0.51 -7.69
CA ALA A 90 -17.14 0.70 -8.35
C ALA A 90 -17.36 2.20 -8.63
N VAL A 91 -17.16 3.04 -7.63
CA VAL A 91 -17.26 4.50 -7.77
C VAL A 91 -16.19 5.06 -8.69
N ALA A 92 -14.94 4.57 -8.61
CA ALA A 92 -13.88 4.98 -9.54
C ALA A 92 -14.30 4.69 -11.00
N SER A 93 -14.87 3.50 -11.27
CA SER A 93 -15.33 3.11 -12.59
C SER A 93 -16.49 4.01 -13.08
N GLU A 94 -17.48 4.31 -12.22
CA GLU A 94 -18.59 5.24 -12.53
C GLU A 94 -18.07 6.61 -12.99
N ARG A 95 -16.90 7.01 -12.49
CA ARG A 95 -16.26 8.30 -12.79
C ARG A 95 -15.23 8.21 -13.94
N GLY A 96 -15.05 7.05 -14.55
CA GLY A 96 -14.06 6.84 -15.60
C GLY A 96 -12.61 6.83 -15.10
N ILE A 97 -12.39 6.65 -13.79
CA ILE A 97 -11.07 6.55 -13.18
C ILE A 97 -10.64 5.08 -13.22
N ARG A 98 -9.50 4.81 -13.85
CA ARG A 98 -8.91 3.47 -13.85
C ARG A 98 -8.21 3.20 -12.53
N VAL A 99 -8.31 1.97 -12.04
CA VAL A 99 -7.56 1.51 -10.87
C VAL A 99 -6.58 0.43 -11.31
N ALA A 100 -5.33 0.55 -10.92
CA ALA A 100 -4.28 -0.43 -11.16
C ALA A 100 -3.62 -0.80 -9.83
N CYS A 101 -3.14 -2.02 -9.71
CA CYS A 101 -2.36 -2.50 -8.57
C CYS A 101 -1.13 -3.24 -9.06
N VAL A 102 -0.23 -3.62 -8.15
CA VAL A 102 1.03 -4.33 -8.50
C VAL A 102 0.77 -5.76 -8.99
N GLY A 103 -0.35 -6.36 -8.58
CA GLY A 103 -0.67 -7.74 -8.94
C GLY A 103 0.08 -8.78 -8.10
N GLU A 104 0.31 -9.94 -8.69
CA GLU A 104 0.87 -11.12 -8.00
C GLU A 104 2.41 -11.08 -8.02
N TYR A 105 3.02 -10.37 -7.08
CA TYR A 105 4.48 -10.32 -6.98
C TYR A 105 5.05 -11.10 -5.79
N CYS A 106 4.22 -11.43 -4.80
CA CYS A 106 4.66 -12.05 -3.54
C CYS A 106 3.78 -13.24 -3.12
N THR A 107 3.08 -13.85 -4.05
CA THR A 107 2.14 -14.96 -3.76
C THR A 107 2.86 -16.15 -3.15
N ASP A 108 4.01 -16.52 -3.71
CA ASP A 108 4.80 -17.66 -3.22
C ASP A 108 5.38 -17.37 -1.84
N GLU A 109 5.91 -16.16 -1.61
CA GLU A 109 6.44 -15.74 -0.30
C GLU A 109 5.36 -15.74 0.79
N VAL A 110 4.16 -15.28 0.46
CA VAL A 110 3.02 -15.28 1.40
C VAL A 110 2.58 -16.72 1.69
N ALA A 111 2.53 -17.58 0.69
CA ALA A 111 2.18 -18.98 0.85
C ALA A 111 3.20 -19.70 1.72
N ASP A 112 4.49 -19.56 1.44
CA ASP A 112 5.57 -20.16 2.21
C ASP A 112 5.57 -19.66 3.66
N HIS A 113 5.39 -18.37 3.86
CA HIS A 113 5.31 -17.80 5.20
C HIS A 113 4.11 -18.33 5.98
N THR A 114 2.96 -18.48 5.33
CA THR A 114 1.75 -19.05 5.93
C THR A 114 1.99 -20.50 6.38
N LEU A 115 2.62 -21.32 5.53
CA LEU A 115 2.99 -22.70 5.87
C LEU A 115 4.03 -22.74 7.01
N ALA A 116 5.01 -21.85 6.99
CA ALA A 116 6.01 -21.74 8.04
C ALA A 116 5.38 -21.42 9.39
N LEU A 117 4.46 -20.47 9.45
CA LEU A 117 3.72 -20.12 10.65
C LEU A 117 2.85 -21.29 11.15
N LEU A 118 2.13 -21.94 10.24
CA LEU A 118 1.32 -23.11 10.56
C LEU A 118 2.16 -24.23 11.20
N LEU A 119 3.29 -24.56 10.59
CA LEU A 119 4.21 -25.57 11.09
C LEU A 119 4.86 -25.15 12.40
N ALA A 120 5.26 -23.89 12.53
CA ALA A 120 5.82 -23.36 13.77
C ALA A 120 4.85 -23.46 14.95
N LEU A 121 3.59 -23.12 14.73
CA LEU A 121 2.53 -23.24 15.72
C LEU A 121 2.26 -24.71 16.06
N ASN A 122 2.07 -25.55 15.05
CA ASN A 122 1.80 -26.99 15.24
C ASN A 122 2.93 -27.70 16.00
N ARG A 123 4.17 -27.34 15.73
CA ARG A 123 5.36 -27.92 16.36
C ARG A 123 5.82 -27.16 17.61
N ARG A 124 5.10 -26.09 18.01
CA ARG A 124 5.43 -25.23 19.17
C ARG A 124 6.88 -24.74 19.17
N LEU A 125 7.41 -24.38 18.00
CA LEU A 125 8.82 -24.02 17.83
C LEU A 125 9.23 -22.87 18.74
N LEU A 126 8.39 -21.85 18.91
CA LEU A 126 8.68 -20.70 19.77
C LEU A 126 8.82 -21.09 21.25
N ALA A 127 7.98 -22.00 21.74
CA ALA A 127 8.05 -22.47 23.12
C ALA A 127 9.34 -23.28 23.37
N TYR A 128 9.73 -24.13 22.44
CA TYR A 128 11.00 -24.86 22.52
C TYR A 128 12.20 -23.94 22.37
N HIS A 129 12.12 -22.97 21.48
CA HIS A 129 13.18 -21.97 21.30
C HIS A 129 13.44 -21.19 22.59
N SER A 130 12.39 -20.68 23.24
CA SER A 130 12.53 -19.96 24.52
C SER A 130 13.17 -20.83 25.59
N GLN A 131 12.75 -22.11 25.71
CA GLN A 131 13.36 -23.02 26.69
C GLN A 131 14.86 -23.20 26.48
N VAL A 132 15.33 -23.27 25.24
CA VAL A 132 16.76 -23.40 24.93
C VAL A 132 17.50 -22.10 25.20
N GLN A 133 16.91 -20.95 24.84
CA GLN A 133 17.52 -19.63 25.04
C GLN A 133 17.68 -19.28 26.53
N ASP A 134 16.71 -19.64 27.35
CA ASP A 134 16.72 -19.39 28.80
C ASP A 134 17.70 -20.30 29.57
N GLY A 135 18.54 -21.06 28.87
CA GLY A 135 19.55 -21.94 29.47
C GLY A 135 19.00 -23.24 30.07
N TYR A 136 17.73 -23.53 29.80
CA TYR A 136 17.15 -24.81 30.17
C TYR A 136 17.50 -25.88 29.12
N SER A 137 17.92 -27.06 29.60
CA SER A 137 18.07 -28.21 28.72
C SER A 137 16.72 -28.56 28.09
N TRP A 138 16.71 -28.94 26.83
CA TRP A 138 15.49 -29.37 26.14
C TRP A 138 14.73 -30.43 26.97
N ARG A 139 13.50 -30.07 27.34
CA ARG A 139 12.59 -30.96 28.06
C ARG A 139 11.35 -31.20 27.19
N TRP A 140 11.45 -32.21 26.32
CA TRP A 140 10.39 -32.54 25.35
C TRP A 140 9.01 -32.79 26.00
N ASN A 141 8.95 -33.16 27.30
CA ASN A 141 7.73 -33.42 28.04
C ASN A 141 7.12 -32.21 28.76
N GLN A 142 7.72 -31.05 28.68
CA GLN A 142 7.24 -29.82 29.36
C GLN A 142 6.47 -28.86 28.45
N VAL A 143 6.56 -29.05 27.14
CA VAL A 143 5.73 -28.28 26.19
C VAL A 143 4.48 -29.11 25.92
N GLN A 144 3.38 -28.77 26.62
CA GLN A 144 2.11 -29.46 26.38
C GLN A 144 1.65 -29.24 24.94
N LEU A 145 1.26 -30.32 24.28
CA LEU A 145 0.67 -30.32 22.95
C LEU A 145 -0.74 -29.75 22.97
#